data_52e94573a8133dc627967306a84df65f
#
_entry.id   52e94573a8133dc627967306a84df65f
#
_cell.length_a   1.000
_cell.length_b   1.000
_cell.length_c   1.000
_cell.angle_alpha   90.00
_cell.angle_beta   90.00
_cell.angle_gamma   90.00
#
_symmetry.space_group_name_H-M   'P 1'
#
loop_
_entity.id
_entity.type
_entity.pdbx_description
1 polymer ?
#
loop_
_entity_poly.entity_id
_entity_poly.type
_entity_poly.pdbx_seq_one_letter_code
_entity_poly.pdbx_strand_id
1 'polypeptide(L)'
;DCAKKRHYFIRGVAAFSYTREIKQSMYRFKYDGQREYARFYAELLYKLKGHIIASWKPQVIIPVPLHAGRYRKRGYNQAALVAHRLGRLMNIPVDETLLVRTKNTLPQKALNDRERSKNIKNAFHTAPDIVKYKRILLVDDIYTTGATLDECSQAIKAVHSADIYFAAVCVGRGF
;
A
#
# COMPACT_ATOMS: atom_id res chain seq x y z
N ASP A 1 -4.93 -6.12 -16.66
CA ASP A 1 -6.06 -6.59 -15.84
C ASP A 1 -6.85 -5.50 -15.12
N CYS A 2 -6.28 -4.32 -14.89
CA CYS A 2 -7.03 -3.16 -14.35
C CYS A 2 -8.23 -2.73 -15.20
N ALA A 3 -8.27 -3.10 -16.48
CA ALA A 3 -9.35 -2.75 -17.40
C ALA A 3 -10.62 -3.64 -17.25
N LYS A 4 -10.51 -4.79 -16.57
CA LYS A 4 -11.61 -5.78 -16.47
C LYS A 4 -12.33 -5.79 -15.13
N LYS A 5 -11.79 -5.12 -14.10
CA LYS A 5 -12.36 -5.09 -12.74
C LYS A 5 -12.56 -3.66 -12.29
N ARG A 6 -13.74 -3.33 -11.78
CA ARG A 6 -14.02 -2.05 -11.14
C ARG A 6 -13.34 -2.02 -9.78
N HIS A 7 -12.42 -1.08 -9.59
CA HIS A 7 -11.71 -0.87 -8.34
C HIS A 7 -12.32 0.28 -7.53
N TYR A 8 -12.10 0.26 -6.21
CA TYR A 8 -12.54 1.34 -5.32
C TYR A 8 -11.54 2.52 -5.28
N PHE A 9 -10.31 2.34 -5.73
CA PHE A 9 -9.35 3.41 -5.99
C PHE A 9 -9.45 3.91 -7.44
N ILE A 10 -9.02 5.16 -7.68
CA ILE A 10 -9.12 5.80 -9.01
C ILE A 10 -8.01 5.30 -9.93
N ARG A 11 -6.75 5.36 -9.46
CA ARG A 11 -5.55 4.93 -10.20
C ARG A 11 -4.36 4.79 -9.27
N GLY A 12 -3.27 4.26 -9.78
CA GLY A 12 -2.04 4.15 -9.03
C GLY A 12 -0.80 4.03 -9.90
N VAL A 13 0.35 4.02 -9.24
CA VAL A 13 1.67 3.85 -9.86
C VAL A 13 2.48 2.80 -9.13
N ALA A 14 3.43 2.19 -9.84
CA ALA A 14 4.48 1.37 -9.26
C ALA A 14 5.83 1.76 -9.86
N ALA A 15 6.90 1.64 -9.07
CA ALA A 15 8.24 1.95 -9.55
C ALA A 15 8.81 0.83 -10.42
N PHE A 16 8.56 -0.43 -10.07
CA PHE A 16 9.16 -1.60 -10.71
C PHE A 16 8.13 -2.66 -11.11
N SER A 17 8.49 -3.45 -12.14
CA SER A 17 7.91 -4.77 -12.34
C SER A 17 8.53 -5.78 -11.35
N TYR A 18 7.74 -6.75 -10.89
CA TYR A 18 8.18 -7.77 -9.92
C TYR A 18 9.05 -8.83 -10.61
N THR A 19 10.33 -8.51 -10.87
CA THR A 19 11.33 -9.42 -11.42
C THR A 19 11.90 -10.33 -10.34
N ARG A 20 12.76 -11.27 -10.73
CA ARG A 20 13.47 -12.18 -9.81
C ARG A 20 14.32 -11.40 -8.79
N GLU A 21 15.03 -10.38 -9.24
CA GLU A 21 15.90 -9.52 -8.43
C GLU A 21 15.08 -8.70 -7.42
N ILE A 22 14.00 -8.08 -7.89
CA ILE A 22 13.08 -7.34 -7.01
C ILE A 22 12.43 -8.27 -5.98
N LYS A 23 12.09 -9.50 -6.37
CA LYS A 23 11.57 -10.52 -5.44
C LYS A 23 12.55 -10.83 -4.31
N GLN A 24 13.85 -11.00 -4.63
CA GLN A 24 14.90 -11.26 -3.62
C GLN A 24 15.08 -10.03 -2.71
N SER A 25 15.17 -8.84 -3.29
CA SER A 25 15.29 -7.59 -2.55
C SER A 25 14.09 -7.37 -1.62
N MET A 26 12.86 -7.57 -2.09
CA MET A 26 11.64 -7.47 -1.27
C MET A 26 11.58 -8.56 -0.19
N TYR A 27 12.15 -9.74 -0.42
CA TYR A 27 12.26 -10.77 0.62
C TYR A 27 13.15 -10.28 1.77
N ARG A 28 14.36 -9.79 1.45
CA ARG A 28 15.29 -9.22 2.44
C ARG A 28 14.67 -8.06 3.21
N PHE A 29 13.99 -7.15 2.49
CA PHE A 29 13.25 -6.05 3.10
C PHE A 29 12.15 -6.52 4.05
N LYS A 30 11.51 -7.68 3.82
CA LYS A 30 10.43 -8.20 4.65
C LYS A 30 10.90 -9.09 5.81
N TYR A 31 12.03 -9.78 5.67
CA TYR A 31 12.35 -10.88 6.56
C TYR A 31 13.78 -10.85 7.12
N ASP A 32 14.71 -10.14 6.47
CA ASP A 32 16.11 -10.09 6.87
C ASP A 32 16.49 -8.76 7.55
N GLY A 33 15.49 -7.99 7.99
CA GLY A 33 15.69 -6.76 8.76
C GLY A 33 16.27 -5.57 7.98
N GLN A 34 16.38 -5.66 6.65
CA GLN A 34 17.02 -4.65 5.80
C GLN A 34 16.12 -3.39 5.63
N ARG A 35 15.93 -2.64 6.73
CA ARG A 35 15.03 -1.46 6.77
C ARG A 35 15.50 -0.32 5.87
N GLU A 36 16.80 -0.20 5.62
CA GLU A 36 17.41 0.82 4.76
C GLU A 36 16.92 0.73 3.31
N TYR A 37 16.42 -0.41 2.85
CA TYR A 37 15.81 -0.55 1.53
C TYR A 37 14.61 0.37 1.34
N ALA A 38 13.93 0.76 2.42
CA ALA A 38 12.83 1.73 2.36
C ALA A 38 13.27 3.06 1.76
N ARG A 39 14.49 3.52 2.08
CA ARG A 39 15.06 4.74 1.51
C ARG A 39 15.22 4.61 0.00
N PHE A 40 15.87 3.56 -0.44
CA PHE A 40 16.10 3.28 -1.86
C PHE A 40 14.78 3.20 -2.65
N TYR A 41 13.81 2.43 -2.14
CA TYR A 41 12.51 2.29 -2.79
C TYR A 41 11.72 3.60 -2.87
N ALA A 42 11.72 4.38 -1.81
CA ALA A 42 11.03 5.66 -1.79
C ALA A 42 11.69 6.70 -2.72
N GLU A 43 13.02 6.77 -2.74
CA GLU A 43 13.77 7.67 -3.62
C GLU A 43 13.53 7.33 -5.10
N LEU A 44 13.53 6.04 -5.46
CA LEU A 44 13.22 5.62 -6.83
C LEU A 44 11.75 5.83 -7.20
N LEU A 45 10.81 5.53 -6.29
CA LEU A 45 9.40 5.80 -6.51
C LEU A 45 9.16 7.30 -6.73
N TYR A 46 9.80 8.15 -5.93
CA TYR A 46 9.77 9.60 -6.10
C TYR A 46 10.36 10.04 -7.44
N LYS A 47 11.56 9.56 -7.78
CA LYS A 47 12.26 9.91 -9.04
C LYS A 47 11.45 9.50 -10.28
N LEU A 48 10.87 8.30 -10.26
CA LEU A 48 10.19 7.73 -11.43
C LEU A 48 8.72 8.15 -11.54
N LYS A 49 8.04 8.39 -10.42
CA LYS A 49 6.60 8.59 -10.36
C LYS A 49 6.14 9.82 -9.56
N GLY A 50 7.07 10.55 -8.93
CA GLY A 50 6.73 11.69 -8.07
C GLY A 50 5.91 12.75 -8.78
N HIS A 51 6.20 13.07 -10.04
CA HIS A 51 5.43 14.03 -10.83
C HIS A 51 3.98 13.57 -11.06
N ILE A 52 3.74 12.27 -11.27
CA ILE A 52 2.40 11.72 -11.42
C ILE A 52 1.65 11.79 -10.08
N ILE A 53 2.32 11.38 -8.98
CA ILE A 53 1.72 11.44 -7.63
C ILE A 53 1.37 12.88 -7.26
N ALA A 54 2.26 13.85 -7.54
CA ALA A 54 2.04 15.26 -7.27
C ALA A 54 0.83 15.82 -8.03
N SER A 55 0.60 15.38 -9.27
CA SER A 55 -0.56 15.80 -10.07
C SER A 55 -1.91 15.42 -9.44
N TRP A 56 -1.95 14.40 -8.60
CA TRP A 56 -3.15 13.98 -7.86
C TRP A 56 -3.41 14.84 -6.62
N LYS A 57 -2.42 15.65 -6.20
CA LYS A 57 -2.48 16.56 -5.04
C LYS A 57 -2.95 15.83 -3.76
N PRO A 58 -2.36 14.70 -3.37
CA PRO A 58 -2.76 13.98 -2.17
C PRO A 58 -2.51 14.85 -0.92
N GLN A 59 -3.43 14.78 0.03
CA GLN A 59 -3.39 15.56 1.27
C GLN A 59 -2.76 14.78 2.42
N VAL A 60 -2.76 13.46 2.31
CA VAL A 60 -2.18 12.53 3.27
C VAL A 60 -1.71 11.27 2.57
N ILE A 61 -0.64 10.67 3.08
CA ILE A 61 -0.19 9.33 2.74
C ILE A 61 -0.61 8.39 3.87
N ILE A 62 -1.28 7.31 3.53
CA ILE A 62 -1.66 6.25 4.46
C ILE A 62 -0.95 4.97 4.03
N PRO A 63 0.01 4.46 4.81
CA PRO A 63 0.60 3.15 4.51
C PRO A 63 -0.41 2.03 4.77
N VAL A 64 -0.45 1.06 3.87
CA VAL A 64 -1.27 -0.15 4.07
C VAL A 64 -0.83 -0.85 5.36
N PRO A 65 -1.73 -1.03 6.35
CA PRO A 65 -1.34 -1.53 7.65
C PRO A 65 -1.09 -3.04 7.64
N LEU A 66 -0.11 -3.47 8.44
CA LEU A 66 0.09 -4.86 8.79
C LEU A 66 -0.81 -5.27 9.95
N HIS A 67 -1.23 -6.54 9.96
CA HIS A 67 -1.81 -7.13 11.17
C HIS A 67 -0.77 -7.19 12.31
N ALA A 68 -1.20 -6.96 13.56
CA ALA A 68 -0.33 -6.93 14.74
C ALA A 68 0.61 -8.15 14.87
N GLY A 69 0.12 -9.36 14.52
CA GLY A 69 0.95 -10.58 14.53
C GLY A 69 2.11 -10.54 13.51
N ARG A 70 1.89 -9.94 12.33
CA ARG A 70 2.97 -9.76 11.34
C ARG A 70 3.92 -8.65 11.74
N TYR A 71 3.39 -7.58 12.34
CA TYR A 71 4.22 -6.50 12.86
C TYR A 71 5.16 -7.00 13.95
N ARG A 72 4.66 -7.79 14.93
CA ARG A 72 5.50 -8.41 15.98
C ARG A 72 6.60 -9.30 15.41
N LYS A 73 6.27 -10.10 14.38
CA LYS A 73 7.26 -10.99 13.73
C LYS A 73 8.32 -10.25 12.93
N ARG A 74 7.97 -9.11 12.28
CA ARG A 74 8.87 -8.36 11.39
C ARG A 74 9.56 -7.20 12.09
N GLY A 75 8.97 -6.67 13.18
CA GLY A 75 9.45 -5.50 13.90
C GLY A 75 9.15 -4.16 13.21
N TYR A 76 8.55 -4.17 12.01
CA TYR A 76 8.19 -2.95 11.25
C TYR A 76 7.18 -3.22 10.14
N ASN A 77 6.52 -2.14 9.69
CA ASN A 77 5.68 -2.13 8.50
C ASN A 77 6.46 -1.57 7.32
N GLN A 78 6.69 -2.38 6.28
CA GLN A 78 7.43 -2.00 5.08
C GLN A 78 6.80 -0.80 4.36
N ALA A 79 5.47 -0.85 4.22
CA ALA A 79 4.72 0.23 3.59
C ALA A 79 4.87 1.55 4.37
N ALA A 80 4.88 1.49 5.72
CA ALA A 80 5.08 2.67 6.56
C ALA A 80 6.47 3.27 6.39
N LEU A 81 7.53 2.47 6.37
CA LEU A 81 8.89 2.96 6.16
C LEU A 81 9.04 3.67 4.80
N VAL A 82 8.47 3.09 3.74
CA VAL A 82 8.46 3.71 2.39
C VAL A 82 7.61 4.98 2.40
N ALA A 83 6.42 4.94 3.01
CA ALA A 83 5.49 6.08 3.09
C ALA A 83 6.13 7.29 3.79
N HIS A 84 6.76 7.09 4.94
CA HIS A 84 7.44 8.18 5.67
C HIS A 84 8.56 8.80 4.86
N ARG A 85 9.35 7.98 4.16
CA ARG A 85 10.42 8.52 3.31
C ARG A 85 9.85 9.27 2.11
N LEU A 86 8.84 8.72 1.44
CA LEU A 86 8.15 9.35 0.32
C LEU A 86 7.47 10.66 0.75
N GLY A 87 6.80 10.66 1.90
CA GLY A 87 6.13 11.83 2.47
C GLY A 87 7.09 12.99 2.71
N ARG A 88 8.30 12.72 3.23
CA ARG A 88 9.35 13.74 3.39
C ARG A 88 9.81 14.30 2.04
N LEU A 89 10.03 13.44 1.03
CA LEU A 89 10.46 13.85 -0.31
C LEU A 89 9.41 14.69 -1.04
N MET A 90 8.13 14.42 -0.78
CA MET A 90 7.01 15.10 -1.43
C MET A 90 6.37 16.21 -0.59
N ASN A 91 6.82 16.39 0.66
CA ASN A 91 6.22 17.30 1.64
C ASN A 91 4.71 17.01 1.86
N ILE A 92 4.37 15.72 2.03
CA ILE A 92 3.01 15.25 2.28
C ILE A 92 3.01 14.55 3.66
N PRO A 93 2.06 14.88 4.56
CA PRO A 93 1.96 14.22 5.86
C PRO A 93 1.65 12.73 5.71
N VAL A 94 2.19 11.93 6.63
CA VAL A 94 1.95 10.48 6.70
C VAL A 94 1.21 10.17 7.99
N ASP A 95 0.13 9.41 7.91
CA ASP A 95 -0.64 9.00 9.08
C ASP A 95 -0.91 7.49 9.05
N GLU A 96 -0.35 6.78 10.04
CA GLU A 96 -0.50 5.32 10.21
C GLU A 96 -1.74 4.95 11.03
N THR A 97 -2.40 5.93 11.65
CA THR A 97 -3.52 5.69 12.57
C THR A 97 -4.88 5.71 11.88
N LEU A 98 -4.97 6.33 10.71
CA LEU A 98 -6.23 6.50 9.96
C LEU A 98 -6.81 5.19 9.40
N LEU A 99 -5.97 4.18 9.23
CA LEU A 99 -6.38 2.87 8.72
C LEU A 99 -5.69 1.77 9.53
N VAL A 100 -6.46 0.84 10.08
CA VAL A 100 -5.94 -0.27 10.87
C VAL A 100 -6.40 -1.61 10.31
N ARG A 101 -5.56 -2.64 10.48
CA ARG A 101 -5.88 -4.01 10.08
C ARG A 101 -6.19 -4.86 11.30
N THR A 102 -7.42 -5.32 11.42
CA THR A 102 -7.91 -6.09 12.59
C THR A 102 -7.85 -7.59 12.40
N LYS A 103 -8.00 -8.08 11.16
CA LYS A 103 -7.98 -9.52 10.89
C LYS A 103 -6.59 -10.06 10.59
N ASN A 104 -6.22 -11.17 11.22
CA ASN A 104 -5.05 -11.96 10.86
C ASN A 104 -5.40 -12.86 9.67
N THR A 105 -5.07 -12.39 8.48
CA THR A 105 -5.36 -13.12 7.23
C THR A 105 -4.17 -13.97 6.81
N LEU A 106 -4.40 -15.08 6.11
CA LEU A 106 -3.34 -15.94 5.57
C LEU A 106 -2.38 -15.15 4.65
N PRO A 107 -1.10 -15.56 4.54
CA PRO A 107 -0.17 -14.95 3.60
C PRO A 107 -0.70 -15.06 2.17
N GLN A 108 -0.79 -13.96 1.45
CA GLN A 108 -1.34 -13.94 0.08
C GLN A 108 -0.56 -14.78 -0.93
N LYS A 109 0.72 -15.10 -0.62
CA LYS A 109 1.55 -15.96 -1.49
C LYS A 109 1.01 -17.39 -1.65
N ALA A 110 0.24 -17.88 -0.67
CA ALA A 110 -0.31 -19.24 -0.66
C ALA A 110 -1.71 -19.33 -1.26
N LEU A 111 -2.27 -18.22 -1.77
CA LEU A 111 -3.66 -18.13 -2.18
C LEU A 111 -3.79 -17.73 -3.65
N ASN A 112 -4.79 -18.31 -4.35
CA ASN A 112 -5.22 -17.85 -5.65
C ASN A 112 -5.99 -16.50 -5.55
N ASP A 113 -6.30 -15.85 -6.68
CA ASP A 113 -6.90 -14.52 -6.70
C ASP A 113 -8.28 -14.44 -6.02
N ARG A 114 -9.10 -15.48 -6.17
CA ARG A 114 -10.42 -15.57 -5.52
C ARG A 114 -10.30 -15.76 -4.01
N GLU A 115 -9.35 -16.55 -3.59
CA GLU A 115 -9.01 -16.76 -2.16
C GLU A 115 -8.41 -15.50 -1.53
N ARG A 116 -7.55 -14.75 -2.26
CA ARG A 116 -6.99 -13.48 -1.80
C ARG A 116 -8.09 -12.47 -1.48
N SER A 117 -9.08 -12.33 -2.36
CA SER A 117 -10.21 -11.42 -2.14
C SER A 117 -11.06 -11.83 -0.94
N LYS A 118 -11.39 -13.13 -0.78
CA LYS A 118 -12.13 -13.62 0.38
C LYS A 118 -11.37 -13.47 1.70
N ASN A 119 -10.06 -13.74 1.67
CA ASN A 119 -9.19 -13.71 2.84
C ASN A 119 -9.05 -12.31 3.46
N ILE A 120 -9.16 -11.25 2.65
CA ILE A 120 -8.96 -9.86 3.09
C ILE A 120 -10.28 -9.17 3.44
N LYS A 121 -11.42 -9.72 3.05
CA LYS A 121 -12.73 -9.08 3.23
C LYS A 121 -12.98 -8.63 4.68
N ASN A 122 -13.35 -7.35 4.84
CA ASN A 122 -13.57 -6.71 6.14
C ASN A 122 -12.36 -6.82 7.10
N ALA A 123 -11.14 -6.72 6.55
CA ALA A 123 -9.93 -6.79 7.36
C ALA A 123 -9.43 -5.42 7.82
N PHE A 124 -9.97 -4.34 7.28
CA PHE A 124 -9.54 -2.98 7.56
C PHE A 124 -10.66 -2.13 8.16
N HIS A 125 -10.29 -1.25 9.07
CA HIS A 125 -11.17 -0.26 9.67
C HIS A 125 -10.49 1.11 9.64
N THR A 126 -11.29 2.16 9.54
CA THR A 126 -10.83 3.54 9.49
C THR A 126 -11.10 4.27 10.79
N ALA A 127 -10.19 5.16 11.18
CA ALA A 127 -10.44 6.12 12.25
C ALA A 127 -11.39 7.23 11.76
N PRO A 128 -12.19 7.85 12.67
CA PRO A 128 -13.10 8.94 12.31
C PRO A 128 -12.43 10.13 11.61
N ASP A 129 -11.20 10.43 11.99
CA ASP A 129 -10.41 11.55 11.47
C ASP A 129 -10.09 11.48 9.97
N ILE A 130 -10.34 10.34 9.32
CA ILE A 130 -10.12 10.19 7.88
C ILE A 130 -10.97 11.14 7.04
N VAL A 131 -12.11 11.60 7.57
CA VAL A 131 -13.03 12.52 6.89
C VAL A 131 -12.42 13.90 6.58
N LYS A 132 -11.28 14.24 7.20
CA LYS A 132 -10.53 15.48 6.94
C LYS A 132 -9.91 15.52 5.54
N TYR A 133 -9.70 14.35 4.91
CA TYR A 133 -8.90 14.24 3.69
C TYR A 133 -9.74 13.83 2.48
N LYS A 134 -9.84 14.72 1.51
CA LYS A 134 -10.55 14.48 0.24
C LYS A 134 -9.72 13.67 -0.77
N ARG A 135 -8.38 13.75 -0.70
CA ARG A 135 -7.45 13.04 -1.59
C ARG A 135 -6.42 12.29 -0.78
N ILE A 136 -6.44 10.98 -0.89
CA ILE A 136 -5.65 10.04 -0.09
C ILE A 136 -4.73 9.24 -1.00
N LEU A 137 -3.45 9.13 -0.63
CA LEU A 137 -2.50 8.24 -1.26
C LEU A 137 -2.25 7.03 -0.37
N LEU A 138 -2.69 5.86 -0.78
CA LEU A 138 -2.31 4.59 -0.15
C LEU A 138 -0.92 4.17 -0.62
N VAL A 139 -0.05 3.74 0.29
CA VAL A 139 1.27 3.20 -0.05
C VAL A 139 1.33 1.73 0.35
N ASP A 140 1.76 0.87 -0.59
CA ASP A 140 1.99 -0.57 -0.34
C ASP A 140 3.35 -1.00 -0.90
N ASP A 141 3.82 -2.17 -0.51
CA ASP A 141 5.08 -2.72 -1.02
C ASP A 141 4.89 -3.41 -2.39
N ILE A 142 3.85 -4.21 -2.58
CA ILE A 142 3.62 -4.97 -3.80
C ILE A 142 2.14 -4.91 -4.23
N TYR A 143 1.89 -4.36 -5.40
CA TYR A 143 0.61 -4.49 -6.09
C TYR A 143 0.57 -5.81 -6.88
N THR A 144 -0.44 -6.63 -6.66
CA THR A 144 -0.68 -7.85 -7.45
C THR A 144 -2.05 -7.79 -8.12
N THR A 145 -3.10 -8.24 -7.46
CA THR A 145 -4.49 -8.21 -7.93
C THR A 145 -5.25 -6.95 -7.53
N GLY A 146 -4.64 -6.09 -6.72
CA GLY A 146 -5.29 -4.93 -6.13
C GLY A 146 -6.22 -5.23 -4.94
N ALA A 147 -6.41 -6.50 -4.56
CA ALA A 147 -7.36 -6.87 -3.52
C ALA A 147 -7.12 -6.17 -2.17
N THR A 148 -5.87 -5.99 -1.76
CA THR A 148 -5.53 -5.27 -0.52
C THR A 148 -5.92 -3.80 -0.61
N LEU A 149 -5.57 -3.15 -1.72
CA LEU A 149 -5.87 -1.73 -1.94
C LEU A 149 -7.37 -1.51 -2.13
N ASP A 150 -8.07 -2.45 -2.78
CA ASP A 150 -9.54 -2.39 -2.89
C ASP A 150 -10.22 -2.45 -1.52
N GLU A 151 -9.81 -3.37 -0.65
CA GLU A 151 -10.38 -3.49 0.71
C GLU A 151 -10.06 -2.25 1.58
N CYS A 152 -8.83 -1.72 1.49
CA CYS A 152 -8.47 -0.46 2.15
C CYS A 152 -9.36 0.68 1.63
N SER A 153 -9.51 0.79 0.31
CA SER A 153 -10.31 1.83 -0.33
C SER A 153 -11.81 1.69 -0.02
N GLN A 154 -12.30 0.45 0.03
CA GLN A 154 -13.69 0.18 0.40
C GLN A 154 -13.96 0.57 1.86
N ALA A 155 -13.04 0.24 2.79
CA ALA A 155 -13.17 0.65 4.19
C ALA A 155 -13.21 2.18 4.33
N ILE A 156 -12.39 2.91 3.57
CA ILE A 156 -12.40 4.38 3.56
C ILE A 156 -13.72 4.89 2.97
N LYS A 157 -14.14 4.39 1.81
CA LYS A 157 -15.36 4.84 1.13
C LYS A 157 -16.66 4.49 1.87
N ALA A 158 -16.62 3.53 2.79
CA ALA A 158 -17.77 3.20 3.63
C ALA A 158 -18.11 4.31 4.63
N VAL A 159 -17.13 5.15 4.99
CA VAL A 159 -17.29 6.23 5.97
C VAL A 159 -17.11 7.62 5.39
N HIS A 160 -16.41 7.75 4.25
CA HIS A 160 -16.09 9.03 3.65
C HIS A 160 -15.91 8.95 2.14
N SER A 161 -16.47 9.93 1.41
CA SER A 161 -16.25 10.08 -0.04
C SER A 161 -14.91 10.76 -0.30
N ALA A 162 -13.87 9.98 -0.59
CA ALA A 162 -12.55 10.47 -0.92
C ALA A 162 -12.07 9.94 -2.27
N ASP A 163 -11.23 10.72 -2.94
CA ASP A 163 -10.43 10.30 -4.08
C ASP A 163 -9.24 9.50 -3.58
N ILE A 164 -9.18 8.23 -3.93
CA ILE A 164 -8.15 7.32 -3.45
C ILE A 164 -7.22 6.96 -4.60
N TYR A 165 -5.94 7.16 -4.37
CA TYR A 165 -4.84 6.82 -5.26
C TYR A 165 -3.91 5.83 -4.54
N PHE A 166 -3.05 5.13 -5.28
CA PHE A 166 -2.04 4.32 -4.63
C PHE A 166 -0.66 4.46 -5.28
N ALA A 167 0.37 4.19 -4.48
CA ALA A 167 1.73 4.00 -4.93
C ALA A 167 2.27 2.70 -4.33
N ALA A 168 2.84 1.85 -5.18
CA ALA A 168 3.49 0.60 -4.77
C ALA A 168 4.95 0.60 -5.18
N VAL A 169 5.81 -0.09 -4.42
CA VAL A 169 7.20 -0.27 -4.81
C VAL A 169 7.26 -1.07 -6.11
N CYS A 170 6.53 -2.17 -6.19
CA CYS A 170 6.49 -2.97 -7.40
C CYS A 170 5.10 -3.50 -7.74
N VAL A 171 4.92 -3.81 -9.03
CA VAL A 171 3.74 -4.49 -9.56
C VAL A 171 4.10 -5.91 -9.95
N GLY A 172 3.44 -6.89 -9.32
CA GLY A 172 3.48 -8.29 -9.73
C GLY A 172 2.54 -8.52 -10.90
N ARG A 173 2.97 -9.25 -11.92
CA ARG A 173 2.04 -9.82 -12.89
C ARG A 173 1.18 -10.83 -12.11
N GLY A 174 -0.14 -10.75 -12.18
CA GLY A 174 -1.03 -11.80 -11.74
C GLY A 174 -0.68 -13.05 -12.58
N PHE A 175 -0.12 -14.04 -11.91
CA PHE A 175 0.13 -15.35 -12.50
C PHE A 175 -1.16 -16.13 -12.45
#